data_934476c95a0bdabc3e6b72ed78bd7dd9
#
_entry.id   934476c95a0bdabc3e6b72ed78bd7dd9
#
_cell.length_a   1.000
_cell.length_b   1.000
_cell.length_c   1.000
_cell.angle_alpha   90.00
_cell.angle_beta   90.00
_cell.angle_gamma   90.00
#
_symmetry.space_group_name_H-M   'P 1'
#
loop_
_entity.id
_entity.type
_entity.pdbx_description
1 polymer ?
#
loop_
_entity_poly.entity_id
_entity_poly.type
_entity_poly.pdbx_seq_one_letter_code
_entity_poly.pdbx_strand_id
1 'polypeptide(L)'
;MSTSRYTTHTRVRAEKNTTVQVPWDVKLMHVTGSCMFALLSLGIVFMVFWVAVHLPVFNLVGITVEGEVDHNNATTLRANVTTRMTGNFFTADLTQVQHAFEGVPWVRLAVVQREFPNRLRVTLQEHRPVAYWGDENESRLLNMYGEVFEANLADLENEKIPRLKGPDSESQLVWKMYQALVPRFRALALDLGNLELTERGSWRAYLKQGAVIELGRGDVAEVTARMQRVDQTLLGVVQKLGKKLQSLQSMDLRHDNGYAIRLHGVSTMEVAMSRN
;
A
#
# COMPACT_ATOMS: atom_id res chain seq x y z
N MET A 1 -85.88 -24.38 81.04
CA MET A 1 -85.78 -23.89 79.70
C MET A 1 -84.30 -23.74 79.39
N SER A 2 -83.74 -24.66 78.65
CA SER A 2 -82.34 -24.76 78.27
C SER A 2 -82.25 -25.09 76.80
N THR A 3 -81.81 -24.15 75.97
CA THR A 3 -81.63 -24.27 74.55
C THR A 3 -80.19 -24.69 74.25
N SER A 4 -79.99 -25.96 73.87
CA SER A 4 -78.70 -26.47 73.40
C SER A 4 -78.47 -26.03 71.94
N ARG A 5 -77.32 -25.33 71.69
CA ARG A 5 -76.86 -24.96 70.35
C ARG A 5 -75.88 -26.04 69.88
N TYR A 6 -76.27 -26.78 68.86
CA TYR A 6 -75.31 -27.65 68.10
C TYR A 6 -74.50 -26.82 67.12
N THR A 7 -73.23 -26.81 67.33
CA THR A 7 -72.25 -26.28 66.34
C THR A 7 -71.78 -27.38 65.47
N THR A 8 -72.18 -27.29 64.19
CA THR A 8 -71.78 -28.26 63.13
C THR A 8 -70.38 -27.81 62.63
N HIS A 9 -69.34 -28.56 62.98
CA HIS A 9 -68.05 -28.41 62.41
C HIS A 9 -68.00 -29.07 61.00
N THR A 10 -68.05 -28.25 59.95
CA THR A 10 -67.78 -28.66 58.59
C THR A 10 -66.29 -28.82 58.41
N ARG A 11 -65.78 -30.07 58.37
CA ARG A 11 -64.40 -30.36 57.99
C ARG A 11 -64.27 -30.13 56.48
N VAL A 12 -63.59 -29.03 56.11
CA VAL A 12 -63.08 -28.80 54.76
C VAL A 12 -61.94 -29.82 54.53
N ARG A 13 -62.25 -30.81 53.69
CA ARG A 13 -61.31 -31.85 53.24
C ARG A 13 -60.34 -31.16 52.28
N ALA A 14 -59.09 -30.90 52.68
CA ALA A 14 -58.03 -30.40 51.81
C ALA A 14 -57.83 -31.46 50.69
N GLU A 15 -58.20 -31.06 49.50
CA GLU A 15 -57.87 -31.81 48.27
C GLU A 15 -56.34 -31.85 48.12
N LYS A 16 -55.79 -33.02 48.32
CA LYS A 16 -54.38 -33.29 48.13
C LYS A 16 -54.11 -33.25 46.63
N ASN A 17 -53.56 -32.14 46.14
CA ASN A 17 -53.04 -32.04 44.77
C ASN A 17 -52.01 -33.15 44.56
N THR A 18 -52.47 -34.26 44.06
CA THR A 18 -51.59 -35.34 43.55
C THR A 18 -51.02 -34.85 42.23
N THR A 19 -49.79 -34.35 42.29
CA THR A 19 -48.99 -34.14 41.07
C THR A 19 -48.82 -35.48 40.39
N VAL A 20 -49.61 -35.71 39.34
CA VAL A 20 -49.47 -36.89 38.47
C VAL A 20 -48.08 -36.85 37.87
N GLN A 21 -47.20 -37.72 38.33
CA GLN A 21 -45.88 -37.86 37.74
C GLN A 21 -46.07 -38.43 36.31
N VAL A 22 -45.79 -37.60 35.33
CA VAL A 22 -45.84 -37.97 33.92
C VAL A 22 -44.83 -39.10 33.67
N PRO A 23 -45.28 -40.28 33.14
CA PRO A 23 -44.40 -41.41 32.84
C PRO A 23 -43.22 -41.01 31.99
N TRP A 24 -42.07 -41.66 32.15
CA TRP A 24 -40.82 -41.34 31.46
C TRP A 24 -40.95 -41.43 29.93
N ASP A 25 -41.73 -42.33 29.41
CA ASP A 25 -42.04 -42.48 27.96
C ASP A 25 -42.75 -41.26 27.38
N VAL A 26 -43.69 -40.66 28.11
CA VAL A 26 -44.42 -39.45 27.69
C VAL A 26 -43.44 -38.24 27.73
N LYS A 27 -42.56 -38.16 28.70
CA LYS A 27 -41.51 -37.11 28.73
C LYS A 27 -40.54 -37.26 27.55
N LEU A 28 -40.12 -38.49 27.26
CA LEU A 28 -39.24 -38.76 26.10
C LEU A 28 -39.93 -38.40 24.80
N MET A 29 -41.21 -38.73 24.63
CA MET A 29 -42.00 -38.41 23.43
C MET A 29 -42.17 -36.89 23.26
N HIS A 30 -42.38 -36.14 24.32
CA HIS A 30 -42.41 -34.68 24.27
C HIS A 30 -41.05 -34.06 23.90
N VAL A 31 -39.95 -34.57 24.44
CA VAL A 31 -38.60 -34.09 24.11
C VAL A 31 -38.27 -34.40 22.66
N THR A 32 -38.51 -35.64 22.20
CA THR A 32 -38.24 -35.99 20.79
C THR A 32 -39.12 -35.19 19.82
N GLY A 33 -40.42 -35.03 20.15
CA GLY A 33 -41.31 -34.17 19.36
C GLY A 33 -40.85 -32.71 19.32
N SER A 34 -40.46 -32.13 20.46
CA SER A 34 -39.94 -30.76 20.51
C SER A 34 -38.63 -30.60 19.73
N CYS A 35 -37.72 -31.57 19.82
CA CYS A 35 -36.49 -31.58 19.03
C CYS A 35 -36.76 -31.65 17.52
N MET A 36 -37.71 -32.48 17.12
CA MET A 36 -38.11 -32.63 15.71
C MET A 36 -38.75 -31.34 15.17
N PHE A 37 -39.65 -30.71 15.96
CA PHE A 37 -40.19 -29.39 15.61
C PHE A 37 -39.14 -28.30 15.54
N ALA A 38 -38.17 -28.28 16.47
CA ALA A 38 -37.09 -27.32 16.45
C ALA A 38 -36.18 -27.50 15.22
N LEU A 39 -35.86 -28.73 14.85
CA LEU A 39 -35.07 -29.02 13.65
C LEU A 39 -35.84 -28.64 12.37
N LEU A 40 -37.16 -28.94 12.30
CA LEU A 40 -37.98 -28.57 11.17
C LEU A 40 -38.11 -27.06 11.01
N SER A 41 -38.34 -26.34 12.11
CA SER A 41 -38.42 -24.86 12.09
C SER A 41 -37.06 -24.23 11.70
N LEU A 42 -35.95 -24.76 12.18
CA LEU A 42 -34.59 -24.33 11.79
C LEU A 42 -34.36 -24.58 10.28
N GLY A 43 -34.79 -25.74 9.77
CA GLY A 43 -34.70 -26.08 8.35
C GLY A 43 -35.50 -25.13 7.47
N ILE A 44 -36.74 -24.78 7.89
CA ILE A 44 -37.57 -23.80 7.17
C ILE A 44 -36.93 -22.40 7.17
N VAL A 45 -36.43 -21.94 8.32
CA VAL A 45 -35.74 -20.65 8.42
C VAL A 45 -34.51 -20.63 7.50
N PHE A 46 -33.71 -21.71 7.52
CA PHE A 46 -32.54 -21.84 6.64
C PHE A 46 -32.97 -21.83 5.14
N MET A 47 -34.03 -22.56 4.78
CA MET A 47 -34.53 -22.59 3.41
C MET A 47 -35.01 -21.21 2.94
N VAL A 48 -35.75 -20.48 3.78
CA VAL A 48 -36.24 -19.13 3.48
C VAL A 48 -35.06 -18.18 3.33
N PHE A 49 -34.09 -18.24 4.22
CA PHE A 49 -32.87 -17.45 4.14
C PHE A 49 -32.08 -17.77 2.87
N TRP A 50 -31.89 -19.04 2.55
CA TRP A 50 -31.19 -19.48 1.34
C TRP A 50 -31.87 -18.96 0.06
N VAL A 51 -33.20 -19.10 -0.04
CA VAL A 51 -33.98 -18.56 -1.16
C VAL A 51 -33.87 -17.05 -1.23
N ALA A 52 -33.98 -16.35 -0.10
CA ALA A 52 -33.88 -14.89 -0.04
C ALA A 52 -32.51 -14.37 -0.56
N VAL A 53 -31.43 -15.03 -0.17
CA VAL A 53 -30.05 -14.65 -0.62
C VAL A 53 -29.86 -14.91 -2.12
N HIS A 54 -30.58 -15.88 -2.71
CA HIS A 54 -30.48 -16.24 -4.13
C HIS A 54 -31.52 -15.55 -5.02
N LEU A 55 -32.28 -14.60 -4.50
CA LEU A 55 -33.24 -13.83 -5.31
C LEU A 55 -32.47 -13.03 -6.41
N PRO A 56 -33.03 -12.97 -7.63
CA PRO A 56 -32.40 -12.25 -8.75
C PRO A 56 -32.13 -10.77 -8.49
N VAL A 57 -32.86 -10.16 -7.53
CA VAL A 57 -32.67 -8.75 -7.15
C VAL A 57 -31.27 -8.48 -6.57
N PHE A 58 -30.59 -9.50 -6.04
CA PHE A 58 -29.24 -9.43 -5.50
C PHE A 58 -28.14 -9.84 -6.49
N ASN A 59 -28.49 -10.14 -7.74
CA ASN A 59 -27.48 -10.34 -8.78
C ASN A 59 -26.76 -9.03 -9.01
N LEU A 60 -25.41 -9.09 -9.04
CA LEU A 60 -24.60 -7.90 -9.28
C LEU A 60 -24.87 -7.32 -10.67
N VAL A 61 -25.37 -6.09 -10.72
CA VAL A 61 -25.74 -5.39 -11.95
C VAL A 61 -24.65 -4.43 -12.42
N GLY A 62 -23.78 -3.97 -11.49
CA GLY A 62 -22.76 -3.01 -11.88
C GLY A 62 -21.74 -2.69 -10.80
N ILE A 63 -20.67 -2.03 -11.26
CA ILE A 63 -19.62 -1.48 -10.43
C ILE A 63 -19.62 0.03 -10.59
N THR A 64 -19.65 0.76 -9.48
CA THR A 64 -19.41 2.19 -9.44
C THR A 64 -17.94 2.40 -9.13
N VAL A 65 -17.17 3.00 -10.05
CA VAL A 65 -15.78 3.33 -9.85
C VAL A 65 -15.67 4.80 -9.50
N GLU A 66 -15.03 5.10 -8.38
CA GLU A 66 -14.81 6.45 -7.84
C GLU A 66 -13.33 6.63 -7.49
N GLY A 67 -12.87 7.87 -7.33
CA GLY A 67 -11.50 8.20 -6.93
C GLY A 67 -10.65 8.77 -8.05
N GLU A 68 -9.32 8.65 -7.89
CA GLU A 68 -8.34 9.14 -8.87
C GLU A 68 -8.28 8.17 -10.06
N VAL A 69 -8.64 8.62 -11.25
CA VAL A 69 -8.67 7.85 -12.51
C VAL A 69 -8.15 8.71 -13.66
N ASP A 70 -6.96 9.30 -13.45
CA ASP A 70 -6.36 10.21 -14.44
C ASP A 70 -5.74 9.45 -15.62
N HIS A 71 -5.11 8.29 -15.33
CA HIS A 71 -4.42 7.44 -16.32
C HIS A 71 -5.26 6.25 -16.79
N ASN A 72 -6.31 5.90 -16.07
CA ASN A 72 -7.18 4.77 -16.39
C ASN A 72 -8.57 5.24 -16.81
N ASN A 73 -9.08 4.67 -17.90
CA ASN A 73 -10.47 4.91 -18.28
C ASN A 73 -11.39 3.98 -17.45
N ALA A 74 -12.30 4.58 -16.68
CA ALA A 74 -13.27 3.84 -15.84
C ALA A 74 -14.06 2.77 -16.62
N THR A 75 -14.30 3.00 -17.92
CA THR A 75 -14.98 2.04 -18.79
C THR A 75 -14.13 0.82 -19.08
N THR A 76 -12.83 1.01 -19.37
CA THR A 76 -11.87 -0.08 -19.61
C THR A 76 -11.63 -0.90 -18.33
N LEU A 77 -11.50 -0.22 -17.19
CA LEU A 77 -11.40 -0.86 -15.87
C LEU A 77 -12.59 -1.77 -15.59
N ARG A 78 -13.81 -1.26 -15.79
CA ARG A 78 -15.02 -2.05 -15.61
C ARG A 78 -15.05 -3.28 -16.51
N ALA A 79 -14.74 -3.12 -17.79
CA ALA A 79 -14.77 -4.22 -18.76
C ALA A 79 -13.79 -5.35 -18.38
N ASN A 80 -12.59 -5.02 -17.95
CA ASN A 80 -11.56 -6.00 -17.57
C ASN A 80 -11.91 -6.77 -16.29
N VAL A 81 -12.58 -6.12 -15.34
CA VAL A 81 -12.89 -6.73 -14.03
C VAL A 81 -14.22 -7.47 -14.06
N THR A 82 -15.22 -6.98 -14.81
CA THR A 82 -16.55 -7.61 -14.86
C THR A 82 -16.51 -9.08 -15.31
N THR A 83 -15.58 -9.43 -16.20
CA THR A 83 -15.40 -10.82 -16.69
C THR A 83 -14.87 -11.78 -15.64
N ARG A 84 -14.28 -11.28 -14.56
CA ARG A 84 -13.69 -12.08 -13.47
C ARG A 84 -14.58 -12.17 -12.24
N MET A 85 -15.75 -11.51 -12.26
CA MET A 85 -16.68 -11.50 -11.14
C MET A 85 -17.61 -12.70 -11.18
N THR A 86 -17.67 -13.44 -10.08
CA THR A 86 -18.60 -14.55 -9.87
C THR A 86 -19.37 -14.34 -8.57
N GLY A 87 -20.64 -14.77 -8.55
CA GLY A 87 -21.50 -14.67 -7.36
C GLY A 87 -22.51 -13.53 -7.43
N ASN A 88 -23.21 -13.34 -6.32
CA ASN A 88 -24.19 -12.28 -6.12
C ASN A 88 -23.71 -11.28 -5.06
N PHE A 89 -24.55 -10.31 -4.71
CA PHE A 89 -24.26 -9.27 -3.71
C PHE A 89 -23.71 -9.81 -2.37
N PHE A 90 -24.19 -10.98 -1.92
CA PHE A 90 -23.78 -11.57 -0.65
C PHE A 90 -22.57 -12.50 -0.78
N THR A 91 -22.45 -13.21 -1.91
CA THR A 91 -21.48 -14.28 -2.12
C THR A 91 -20.25 -13.85 -2.92
N ALA A 92 -20.28 -12.65 -3.55
CA ALA A 92 -19.14 -12.15 -4.30
C ALA A 92 -17.91 -11.98 -3.40
N ASP A 93 -16.76 -12.48 -3.88
CA ASP A 93 -15.47 -12.32 -3.23
C ASP A 93 -14.91 -10.93 -3.51
N LEU A 94 -15.00 -10.04 -2.52
CA LEU A 94 -14.50 -8.67 -2.64
C LEU A 94 -12.99 -8.62 -2.74
N THR A 95 -12.27 -9.58 -2.14
CA THR A 95 -10.81 -9.64 -2.20
C THR A 95 -10.34 -9.98 -3.61
N GLN A 96 -11.02 -10.91 -4.28
CA GLN A 96 -10.73 -11.22 -5.66
C GLN A 96 -10.98 -10.02 -6.58
N VAL A 97 -12.06 -9.28 -6.35
CA VAL A 97 -12.38 -8.05 -7.09
C VAL A 97 -11.31 -6.98 -6.83
N GLN A 98 -10.91 -6.78 -5.59
CA GLN A 98 -9.85 -5.85 -5.20
C GLN A 98 -8.54 -6.16 -5.94
N HIS A 99 -8.06 -7.39 -5.87
CA HIS A 99 -6.83 -7.81 -6.58
C HIS A 99 -6.95 -7.68 -8.10
N ALA A 100 -8.15 -7.85 -8.65
CA ALA A 100 -8.35 -7.65 -10.08
C ALA A 100 -8.19 -6.17 -10.49
N PHE A 101 -8.57 -5.23 -9.64
CA PHE A 101 -8.32 -3.79 -9.86
C PHE A 101 -6.86 -3.42 -9.59
N GLU A 102 -6.26 -3.93 -8.52
CA GLU A 102 -4.85 -3.66 -8.18
C GLU A 102 -3.85 -4.26 -9.18
N GLY A 103 -4.28 -5.25 -9.96
CA GLY A 103 -3.51 -5.79 -11.09
C GLY A 103 -3.53 -4.93 -12.35
N VAL A 104 -4.25 -3.80 -12.36
CA VAL A 104 -4.28 -2.88 -13.50
C VAL A 104 -3.14 -1.86 -13.34
N PRO A 105 -2.35 -1.58 -14.39
CA PRO A 105 -1.35 -0.52 -14.37
C PRO A 105 -1.94 0.79 -13.83
N TRP A 106 -1.12 1.54 -13.13
CA TRP A 106 -1.47 2.79 -12.44
C TRP A 106 -2.32 2.65 -11.18
N VAL A 107 -3.06 1.55 -10.97
CA VAL A 107 -3.83 1.36 -9.73
C VAL A 107 -2.92 0.92 -8.60
N ARG A 108 -2.77 1.78 -7.59
CA ARG A 108 -2.00 1.49 -6.38
C ARG A 108 -2.83 0.74 -5.34
N LEU A 109 -4.05 1.18 -5.13
CA LEU A 109 -4.93 0.65 -4.09
C LEU A 109 -6.38 0.69 -4.59
N ALA A 110 -7.10 -0.40 -4.36
CA ALA A 110 -8.53 -0.47 -4.60
C ALA A 110 -9.27 -0.80 -3.30
N VAL A 111 -10.25 -0.01 -2.93
CA VAL A 111 -11.14 -0.30 -1.81
C VAL A 111 -12.50 -0.70 -2.37
N VAL A 112 -12.87 -1.97 -2.18
CA VAL A 112 -14.12 -2.53 -2.70
C VAL A 112 -15.14 -2.64 -1.57
N GLN A 113 -16.32 -2.06 -1.77
CA GLN A 113 -17.42 -2.07 -0.83
C GLN A 113 -18.72 -2.53 -1.51
N ARG A 114 -19.58 -3.18 -0.74
CA ARG A 114 -20.93 -3.53 -1.21
C ARG A 114 -21.85 -2.30 -1.15
N GLU A 115 -22.51 -2.00 -2.26
CA GLU A 115 -23.52 -0.95 -2.36
C GLU A 115 -24.89 -1.59 -2.61
N PHE A 116 -25.71 -1.53 -1.56
CA PHE A 116 -27.05 -2.17 -1.61
C PHE A 116 -27.91 -1.55 -2.73
N PRO A 117 -28.73 -2.37 -3.43
CA PRO A 117 -28.99 -3.79 -3.21
C PRO A 117 -28.10 -4.74 -4.04
N ASN A 118 -27.45 -4.28 -5.11
CA ASN A 118 -26.86 -5.14 -6.14
C ASN A 118 -25.65 -4.52 -6.87
N ARG A 119 -24.94 -3.59 -6.23
CA ARG A 119 -23.76 -2.93 -6.79
C ARG A 119 -22.52 -3.14 -5.93
N LEU A 120 -21.36 -2.96 -6.54
CA LEU A 120 -20.12 -2.76 -5.83
C LEU A 120 -19.64 -1.34 -6.07
N ARG A 121 -19.18 -0.68 -5.02
CA ARG A 121 -18.47 0.60 -5.08
C ARG A 121 -16.98 0.31 -4.93
N VAL A 122 -16.19 0.82 -5.87
CA VAL A 122 -14.74 0.68 -5.88
C VAL A 122 -14.13 2.06 -5.87
N THR A 123 -13.42 2.38 -4.80
CA THR A 123 -12.64 3.61 -4.69
C THR A 123 -11.20 3.30 -5.05
N LEU A 124 -10.68 3.95 -6.09
CA LEU A 124 -9.33 3.76 -6.59
C LEU A 124 -8.41 4.88 -6.14
N GLN A 125 -7.18 4.51 -5.87
CA GLN A 125 -6.05 5.42 -5.72
C GLN A 125 -5.00 5.04 -6.75
N GLU A 126 -4.61 5.98 -7.61
CA GLU A 126 -3.55 5.76 -8.60
C GLU A 126 -2.15 6.00 -8.02
N HIS A 127 -1.16 5.38 -8.65
CA HIS A 127 0.24 5.71 -8.40
C HIS A 127 0.53 7.12 -8.91
N ARG A 128 1.27 7.90 -8.11
CA ARG A 128 1.84 9.19 -8.54
C ARG A 128 3.34 9.01 -8.75
N PRO A 129 3.81 8.95 -9.99
CA PRO A 129 5.21 8.74 -10.27
C PRO A 129 6.04 9.94 -9.83
N VAL A 130 7.20 9.68 -9.24
CA VAL A 130 8.16 10.71 -8.81
C VAL A 130 9.52 10.49 -9.41
N ALA A 131 9.79 9.29 -9.94
CA ALA A 131 11.04 8.94 -10.60
C ALA A 131 10.84 7.75 -11.56
N TYR A 132 11.69 7.66 -12.58
CA TYR A 132 11.94 6.41 -13.29
C TYR A 132 12.75 5.49 -12.39
N TRP A 133 12.47 4.17 -12.44
CA TRP A 133 13.19 3.18 -11.65
C TRP A 133 13.96 2.20 -12.54
N GLY A 134 15.26 1.97 -12.21
CA GLY A 134 16.12 1.05 -12.93
C GLY A 134 16.78 1.63 -14.16
N ASP A 135 17.09 0.80 -15.14
CA ASP A 135 17.80 1.17 -16.36
C ASP A 135 16.89 1.88 -17.39
N GLU A 136 17.48 2.53 -18.39
CA GLU A 136 16.72 3.32 -19.38
C GLU A 136 15.73 2.48 -20.21
N ASN A 137 16.01 1.18 -20.35
CA ASN A 137 15.18 0.26 -21.12
C ASN A 137 14.03 -0.36 -20.30
N GLU A 138 13.90 -0.02 -19.03
CA GLU A 138 12.89 -0.56 -18.14
C GLU A 138 11.68 0.37 -18.02
N SER A 139 10.48 -0.20 -18.15
CA SER A 139 9.22 0.54 -18.00
C SER A 139 8.75 0.58 -16.54
N ARG A 140 9.70 0.79 -15.62
CA ARG A 140 9.42 0.83 -14.19
C ARG A 140 9.49 2.24 -13.64
N LEU A 141 8.59 2.53 -12.73
CA LEU A 141 8.43 3.82 -12.09
C LEU A 141 8.47 3.66 -10.57
N LEU A 142 8.81 4.74 -9.89
CA LEU A 142 8.75 4.85 -8.45
C LEU A 142 7.70 5.88 -8.07
N ASN A 143 6.81 5.54 -7.15
CA ASN A 143 5.80 6.46 -6.64
C ASN A 143 6.30 7.26 -5.42
N MET A 144 5.50 8.22 -4.95
CA MET A 144 5.80 9.06 -3.79
C MET A 144 6.00 8.29 -2.47
N TYR A 145 5.55 7.04 -2.40
CA TYR A 145 5.72 6.16 -1.23
C TYR A 145 6.99 5.32 -1.30
N GLY A 146 7.73 5.41 -2.43
CA GLY A 146 8.92 4.60 -2.66
C GLY A 146 8.58 3.16 -3.12
N GLU A 147 7.38 2.94 -3.66
CA GLU A 147 6.95 1.66 -4.23
C GLU A 147 7.24 1.65 -5.72
N VAL A 148 7.82 0.55 -6.20
CA VAL A 148 8.09 0.32 -7.63
C VAL A 148 6.85 -0.26 -8.29
N PHE A 149 6.47 0.27 -9.44
CA PHE A 149 5.35 -0.21 -10.23
C PHE A 149 5.66 -0.14 -11.74
N GLU A 150 4.94 -0.91 -12.53
CA GLU A 150 5.05 -0.92 -13.98
C GLU A 150 3.90 -0.16 -14.62
N ALA A 151 4.23 0.72 -15.57
CA ALA A 151 3.22 1.44 -16.34
C ALA A 151 3.75 1.81 -17.72
N ASN A 152 2.85 2.22 -18.61
CA ASN A 152 3.23 2.70 -19.92
C ASN A 152 3.93 4.06 -19.80
N LEU A 153 5.21 4.14 -20.18
CA LEU A 153 5.99 5.38 -20.09
C LEU A 153 5.50 6.47 -21.07
N ALA A 154 4.77 6.10 -22.12
CA ALA A 154 4.20 7.07 -23.05
C ALA A 154 3.23 8.05 -22.37
N ASP A 155 2.62 7.63 -21.25
CA ASP A 155 1.73 8.49 -20.48
C ASP A 155 2.50 9.61 -19.72
N LEU A 156 3.85 9.53 -19.66
CA LEU A 156 4.74 10.46 -18.95
C LEU A 156 5.66 11.29 -19.88
N GLU A 157 5.44 11.30 -21.19
CA GLU A 157 6.37 11.88 -22.17
C GLU A 157 6.79 13.34 -21.89
N ASN A 158 6.05 14.09 -21.09
CA ASN A 158 6.34 15.48 -20.74
C ASN A 158 6.87 15.70 -19.32
N GLU A 159 7.01 14.67 -18.52
CA GLU A 159 7.44 14.81 -17.13
C GLU A 159 8.96 14.70 -16.98
N LYS A 160 9.58 15.77 -16.46
CA LYS A 160 11.02 15.81 -16.17
C LYS A 160 11.31 15.27 -14.77
N ILE A 161 11.03 13.98 -14.56
CA ILE A 161 11.32 13.28 -13.31
C ILE A 161 12.72 12.66 -13.34
N PRO A 162 13.39 12.51 -12.17
CA PRO A 162 14.72 11.89 -12.07
C PRO A 162 14.66 10.39 -12.37
N ARG A 163 15.84 9.78 -12.59
CA ARG A 163 15.99 8.33 -12.63
C ARG A 163 16.70 7.86 -11.37
N LEU A 164 16.09 6.90 -10.68
CA LEU A 164 16.63 6.28 -9.48
C LEU A 164 16.90 4.79 -9.75
N LYS A 165 17.98 4.27 -9.17
CA LYS A 165 18.37 2.88 -9.39
C LYS A 165 18.88 2.25 -8.10
N GLY A 166 18.56 0.97 -7.89
CA GLY A 166 19.01 0.15 -6.76
C GLY A 166 18.27 -1.18 -6.73
N PRO A 167 18.52 -2.01 -5.72
CA PRO A 167 17.70 -3.20 -5.45
C PRO A 167 16.25 -2.80 -5.16
N ASP A 168 15.28 -3.55 -5.67
CA ASP A 168 13.85 -3.24 -5.48
C ASP A 168 13.44 -3.22 -4.00
N SER A 169 14.07 -4.08 -3.19
CA SER A 169 13.86 -4.11 -1.73
C SER A 169 14.28 -2.81 -1.01
N GLU A 170 15.14 -2.02 -1.64
CA GLU A 170 15.70 -0.77 -1.09
C GLU A 170 15.11 0.49 -1.74
N SER A 171 14.08 0.35 -2.54
CA SER A 171 13.46 1.45 -3.30
C SER A 171 13.05 2.63 -2.41
N GLN A 172 12.47 2.35 -1.24
CA GLN A 172 12.10 3.36 -0.26
C GLN A 172 13.32 4.09 0.33
N LEU A 173 14.43 3.36 0.55
CA LEU A 173 15.67 3.94 1.03
C LEU A 173 16.29 4.85 -0.03
N VAL A 174 16.31 4.41 -1.29
CA VAL A 174 16.79 5.21 -2.43
C VAL A 174 15.97 6.50 -2.57
N TRP A 175 14.66 6.42 -2.43
CA TRP A 175 13.79 7.60 -2.46
C TRP A 175 14.08 8.57 -1.31
N LYS A 176 14.21 8.07 -0.08
CA LYS A 176 14.58 8.89 1.08
C LYS A 176 15.93 9.56 0.91
N MET A 177 16.93 8.83 0.40
CA MET A 177 18.26 9.38 0.12
C MET A 177 18.19 10.50 -0.92
N TYR A 178 17.46 10.29 -2.02
CA TYR A 178 17.27 11.30 -3.06
C TYR A 178 16.63 12.57 -2.49
N GLN A 179 15.55 12.43 -1.71
CA GLN A 179 14.90 13.57 -1.06
C GLN A 179 15.82 14.35 -0.12
N ALA A 180 16.71 13.66 0.59
CA ALA A 180 17.68 14.29 1.50
C ALA A 180 18.81 15.01 0.76
N LEU A 181 19.21 14.50 -0.42
CA LEU A 181 20.32 15.06 -1.21
C LEU A 181 19.89 16.23 -2.11
N VAL A 182 18.68 16.22 -2.67
CA VAL A 182 18.19 17.28 -3.57
C VAL A 182 18.41 18.70 -3.01
N PRO A 183 18.01 19.03 -1.77
CA PRO A 183 18.20 20.37 -1.23
C PRO A 183 19.67 20.74 -1.06
N ARG A 184 20.55 19.76 -0.78
CA ARG A 184 22.00 19.97 -0.65
C ARG A 184 22.63 20.34 -1.99
N PHE A 185 22.34 19.58 -3.03
CA PHE A 185 22.84 19.90 -4.36
C PHE A 185 22.30 21.23 -4.87
N ARG A 186 21.03 21.52 -4.62
CA ARG A 186 20.41 22.80 -4.99
C ARG A 186 21.08 24.00 -4.29
N ALA A 187 21.48 23.85 -3.02
CA ALA A 187 22.21 24.90 -2.29
C ALA A 187 23.57 25.24 -2.94
N LEU A 188 24.18 24.28 -3.63
CA LEU A 188 25.39 24.45 -4.42
C LEU A 188 25.13 24.92 -5.87
N ALA A 189 23.90 25.24 -6.23
CA ALA A 189 23.46 25.49 -7.60
C ALA A 189 23.82 24.33 -8.57
N LEU A 190 23.74 23.09 -8.06
CA LEU A 190 23.92 21.86 -8.81
C LEU A 190 22.58 21.11 -8.87
N ASP A 191 22.24 20.60 -10.04
CA ASP A 191 21.00 19.84 -10.23
C ASP A 191 21.28 18.33 -10.19
N LEU A 192 20.74 17.66 -9.16
CA LEU A 192 20.75 16.20 -9.08
C LEU A 192 19.78 15.62 -10.12
N GLY A 193 20.32 14.87 -11.07
CA GLY A 193 19.55 14.20 -12.09
C GLY A 193 19.16 12.79 -11.67
N ASN A 194 20.16 11.91 -11.45
CA ASN A 194 19.95 10.51 -11.12
C ASN A 194 20.71 10.13 -9.84
N LEU A 195 20.18 9.11 -9.15
CA LEU A 195 20.82 8.53 -7.96
C LEU A 195 20.80 7.01 -8.07
N GLU A 196 21.93 6.40 -7.76
CA GLU A 196 22.10 4.95 -7.80
C GLU A 196 22.61 4.43 -6.45
N LEU A 197 21.95 3.41 -5.92
CA LEU A 197 22.48 2.51 -4.90
C LEU A 197 23.03 1.28 -5.61
N THR A 198 24.35 1.16 -5.65
CA THR A 198 25.02 0.03 -6.30
C THR A 198 24.79 -1.26 -5.52
N GLU A 199 24.94 -2.43 -6.16
CA GLU A 199 24.87 -3.75 -5.51
C GLU A 199 25.85 -3.90 -4.33
N ARG A 200 26.92 -3.11 -4.31
CA ARG A 200 27.92 -3.10 -3.23
C ARG A 200 27.53 -2.18 -2.06
N GLY A 201 26.32 -1.58 -2.10
CA GLY A 201 25.82 -0.67 -1.07
C GLY A 201 26.48 0.72 -1.09
N SER A 202 27.03 1.14 -2.21
CA SER A 202 27.63 2.48 -2.39
C SER A 202 26.69 3.39 -3.16
N TRP A 203 26.59 4.64 -2.75
CA TRP A 203 25.77 5.65 -3.40
C TRP A 203 26.57 6.39 -4.48
N ARG A 204 25.93 6.59 -5.62
CA ARG A 204 26.45 7.37 -6.74
C ARG A 204 25.39 8.34 -7.24
N ALA A 205 25.74 9.61 -7.34
CA ALA A 205 24.86 10.65 -7.84
C ALA A 205 25.34 11.15 -9.21
N TYR A 206 24.40 11.39 -10.10
CA TYR A 206 24.67 11.94 -11.42
C TYR A 206 23.97 13.29 -11.54
N LEU A 207 24.75 14.31 -11.83
CA LEU A 207 24.21 15.66 -12.02
C LEU A 207 23.72 15.85 -13.44
N LYS A 208 22.74 16.74 -13.64
CA LYS A 208 22.20 17.02 -14.98
C LYS A 208 23.24 17.53 -15.99
N GLN A 209 24.29 18.21 -15.48
CA GLN A 209 25.41 18.64 -16.32
C GLN A 209 26.42 17.53 -16.66
N GLY A 210 26.17 16.29 -16.26
CA GLY A 210 27.01 15.13 -16.59
C GLY A 210 28.08 14.78 -15.56
N ALA A 211 28.22 15.54 -14.46
CA ALA A 211 29.17 15.21 -13.41
C ALA A 211 28.72 13.98 -12.60
N VAL A 212 29.67 13.14 -12.20
CA VAL A 212 29.46 11.96 -11.38
C VAL A 212 30.05 12.15 -9.99
N ILE A 213 29.27 11.83 -8.96
CA ILE A 213 29.67 12.00 -7.57
C ILE A 213 29.59 10.66 -6.84
N GLU A 214 30.74 10.15 -6.41
CA GLU A 214 30.85 8.98 -5.56
C GLU A 214 30.63 9.39 -4.10
N LEU A 215 29.43 9.12 -3.59
CA LEU A 215 29.02 9.49 -2.23
C LEU A 215 29.53 8.49 -1.17
N GLY A 216 29.88 7.27 -1.59
CA GLY A 216 30.30 6.19 -0.71
C GLY A 216 29.15 5.42 -0.06
N ARG A 217 29.49 4.53 0.87
CA ARG A 217 28.52 3.74 1.63
C ARG A 217 27.99 4.54 2.83
N GLY A 218 26.88 4.06 3.38
CA GLY A 218 26.31 4.57 4.62
C GLY A 218 24.82 4.87 4.51
N ASP A 219 24.24 5.17 5.64
CA ASP A 219 22.83 5.58 5.73
C ASP A 219 22.63 7.04 5.29
N VAL A 220 21.37 7.50 5.34
CA VAL A 220 21.01 8.87 4.93
C VAL A 220 21.74 9.92 5.77
N ALA A 221 21.91 9.67 7.08
CA ALA A 221 22.57 10.63 7.97
C ALA A 221 24.07 10.74 7.67
N GLU A 222 24.75 9.60 7.47
CA GLU A 222 26.17 9.56 7.16
C GLU A 222 26.49 10.21 5.80
N VAL A 223 25.69 9.91 4.77
CA VAL A 223 25.89 10.48 3.44
C VAL A 223 25.63 11.99 3.44
N THR A 224 24.55 12.42 4.11
CA THR A 224 24.25 13.87 4.23
C THR A 224 25.28 14.63 5.06
N ALA A 225 25.86 14.01 6.09
CA ALA A 225 26.95 14.60 6.85
C ALA A 225 28.24 14.79 6.01
N ARG A 226 28.55 13.82 5.12
CA ARG A 226 29.65 13.99 4.15
C ARG A 226 29.39 15.15 3.20
N MET A 227 28.18 15.25 2.65
CA MET A 227 27.81 16.38 1.78
C MET A 227 27.89 17.71 2.50
N GLN A 228 27.53 17.79 3.78
CA GLN A 228 27.66 19.05 4.55
C GLN A 228 29.09 19.58 4.63
N ARG A 229 30.08 18.70 4.72
CA ARG A 229 31.52 19.12 4.66
C ARG A 229 31.87 19.71 3.29
N VAL A 230 31.30 19.15 2.22
CA VAL A 230 31.50 19.68 0.86
C VAL A 230 30.84 21.05 0.71
N ASP A 231 29.62 21.23 1.20
CA ASP A 231 28.89 22.51 1.13
C ASP A 231 29.70 23.69 1.68
N GLN A 232 30.48 23.44 2.73
CA GLN A 232 31.28 24.48 3.40
C GLN A 232 32.57 24.86 2.66
N THR A 233 33.14 23.99 1.85
CA THR A 233 34.48 24.12 1.32
C THR A 233 34.57 24.16 -0.20
N LEU A 234 33.67 23.50 -0.91
CA LEU A 234 33.75 23.30 -2.35
C LEU A 234 33.78 24.61 -3.14
N LEU A 235 32.93 25.57 -2.79
CA LEU A 235 32.91 26.88 -3.45
C LEU A 235 34.24 27.57 -3.36
N GLY A 236 34.87 27.60 -2.17
CA GLY A 236 36.19 28.22 -1.96
C GLY A 236 37.28 27.51 -2.75
N VAL A 237 37.26 26.20 -2.84
CA VAL A 237 38.24 25.41 -3.60
C VAL A 237 38.12 25.69 -5.10
N VAL A 238 36.93 25.68 -5.64
CA VAL A 238 36.68 25.91 -7.07
C VAL A 238 37.04 27.34 -7.47
N GLN A 239 36.69 28.32 -6.63
CA GLN A 239 37.07 29.74 -6.86
C GLN A 239 38.57 29.96 -6.85
N LYS A 240 39.33 29.34 -5.93
CA LYS A 240 40.80 29.41 -5.90
C LYS A 240 41.45 28.88 -7.19
N LEU A 241 40.77 27.95 -7.87
CA LEU A 241 41.21 27.41 -9.16
C LEU A 241 40.75 28.26 -10.36
N GLY A 242 40.07 29.40 -10.12
CA GLY A 242 39.54 30.26 -11.18
C GLY A 242 38.42 29.60 -12.00
N LYS A 243 37.71 28.62 -11.44
CA LYS A 243 36.69 27.85 -12.13
C LYS A 243 35.31 28.08 -11.52
N LYS A 244 34.26 27.61 -12.23
CA LYS A 244 32.86 27.59 -11.76
C LYS A 244 32.46 26.19 -11.39
N LEU A 245 31.47 26.03 -10.50
CA LEU A 245 30.95 24.71 -10.10
C LEU A 245 30.40 23.91 -11.29
N GLN A 246 29.89 24.57 -12.32
CA GLN A 246 29.42 23.95 -13.56
C GLN A 246 30.56 23.24 -14.34
N SER A 247 31.80 23.52 -14.04
CA SER A 247 32.95 22.80 -14.61
C SER A 247 33.31 21.51 -13.88
N LEU A 248 32.52 21.13 -12.84
CA LEU A 248 32.69 19.86 -12.13
C LEU A 248 32.51 18.70 -13.09
N GLN A 249 33.44 17.77 -13.15
CA GLN A 249 33.41 16.55 -13.93
C GLN A 249 33.17 15.33 -13.03
N SER A 250 33.86 15.27 -11.90
CA SER A 250 33.64 14.24 -10.89
C SER A 250 34.03 14.70 -9.50
N MET A 251 33.43 14.07 -8.50
CA MET A 251 33.75 14.26 -7.09
C MET A 251 33.68 12.90 -6.37
N ASP A 252 34.69 12.67 -5.50
CA ASP A 252 34.75 11.44 -4.70
C ASP A 252 34.75 11.79 -3.20
N LEU A 253 33.73 11.39 -2.48
CA LEU A 253 33.49 11.61 -1.06
C LEU A 253 33.76 10.38 -0.19
N ARG A 254 34.33 9.34 -0.76
CA ARG A 254 34.60 8.09 -0.02
C ARG A 254 35.71 8.20 1.00
N HIS A 255 36.49 9.26 0.94
CA HIS A 255 37.61 9.50 1.87
C HIS A 255 37.11 10.13 3.17
N ASP A 256 37.56 9.60 4.32
CA ASP A 256 37.10 10.05 5.63
C ASP A 256 37.52 11.51 5.95
N ASN A 257 38.72 11.94 5.50
CA ASN A 257 39.31 13.22 5.83
C ASN A 257 39.23 14.30 4.73
N GLY A 258 38.46 14.04 3.66
CA GLY A 258 38.34 14.99 2.57
C GLY A 258 37.60 14.46 1.37
N TYR A 259 37.70 15.15 0.27
CA TYR A 259 37.14 14.73 -1.01
C TYR A 259 38.06 15.07 -2.16
N ALA A 260 38.03 14.30 -3.23
CA ALA A 260 38.74 14.60 -4.47
C ALA A 260 37.76 15.20 -5.49
N ILE A 261 38.22 16.22 -6.23
CA ILE A 261 37.44 16.81 -7.33
C ILE A 261 38.20 16.77 -8.63
N ARG A 262 37.48 16.62 -9.74
CA ARG A 262 38.01 16.83 -11.08
C ARG A 262 37.18 17.91 -11.76
N LEU A 263 37.85 18.89 -12.33
CA LEU A 263 37.23 20.00 -13.04
C LEU A 263 37.67 20.00 -14.50
N HIS A 264 36.78 20.36 -15.40
CA HIS A 264 37.11 20.54 -16.81
C HIS A 264 38.21 21.64 -16.98
N GLY A 265 39.25 21.30 -17.74
CA GLY A 265 40.33 22.22 -18.05
C GLY A 265 41.27 22.52 -16.87
N VAL A 266 41.34 21.62 -15.89
CA VAL A 266 42.38 21.60 -14.86
C VAL A 266 43.15 20.29 -15.01
N SER A 267 44.44 20.37 -15.26
CA SER A 267 45.36 19.23 -15.29
C SER A 267 46.34 19.36 -14.14
N THR A 268 46.55 18.32 -13.36
CA THR A 268 47.60 18.22 -12.37
C THR A 268 48.86 17.82 -13.11
N MET A 269 49.78 18.75 -13.34
CA MET A 269 51.13 18.40 -13.79
C MET A 269 51.87 17.79 -12.59
N GLU A 270 52.17 16.51 -12.65
CA GLU A 270 53.15 15.89 -11.77
C GLU A 270 54.52 16.43 -12.14
N VAL A 271 55.08 17.30 -11.30
CA VAL A 271 56.47 17.74 -11.46
C VAL A 271 57.34 16.53 -11.10
N ALA A 272 57.83 15.84 -12.10
CA ALA A 272 58.89 14.86 -11.92
C ALA A 272 60.08 15.54 -11.28
N MET A 273 60.27 15.35 -9.97
CA MET A 273 61.55 15.72 -9.33
C MET A 273 62.62 14.85 -9.94
N SER A 274 63.40 15.46 -10.82
CA SER A 274 64.69 14.90 -11.28
C SER A 274 65.56 14.75 -10.04
N ARG A 275 65.78 13.53 -9.60
CA ARG A 275 66.88 13.17 -8.69
C ARG A 275 68.18 13.24 -9.50
N ASN A 276 68.95 14.29 -9.25
CA ASN A 276 70.38 14.27 -9.48
C ASN A 276 71.09 13.65 -8.27
#